data_a99546f23751765e27c692662eac72b7
#
_entry.id   a99546f23751765e27c692662eac72b7
#
_cell.length_a   1.000
_cell.length_b   1.000
_cell.length_c   1.000
_cell.angle_alpha   90.00
_cell.angle_beta   90.00
_cell.angle_gamma   90.00
#
_symmetry.space_group_name_H-M   'P 1'
#
loop_
_entity.id
_entity.type
_entity.pdbx_description
1 polymer ?
#
loop_
_entity_poly.entity_id
_entity_poly.type
_entity_poly.pdbx_seq_one_letter_code
_entity_poly.pdbx_strand_id
1 'polypeptide(L)'
;MKIMVAGASGVVGTQLTAKLRRAGHDVTAASISLGVDTVTGRGLEAAMAGNEVVIDVTNAASFGDSSAFDFFRTSTKNLLAAAACANIRHYLALSVVGTPYLVESDYFRAKMVQENLICASGRPHTILRSTQFYEFISGLIDIGADGDVLRLPPAAMRPVAAGDVAAFLLELAPGTPVGDIVEIGGPEQFGIDEIARIYLAANEDQRPVTTDPGVSYFDVELTGDVLLPGVGAHTASQTLSDWLFQSMAA
;
A
#
# COMPACT_ATOMS: atom_id res chain seq x y z
N MET A 1 9.31 6.08 21.19
CA MET A 1 8.03 5.37 21.29
C MET A 1 8.24 3.91 20.91
N LYS A 2 7.38 3.03 21.42
CA LYS A 2 7.36 1.61 21.01
C LYS A 2 6.32 1.40 19.90
N ILE A 3 6.76 0.92 18.78
CA ILE A 3 5.94 0.80 17.55
C ILE A 3 6.07 -0.60 16.97
N MET A 4 4.94 -1.29 16.77
CA MET A 4 4.90 -2.53 16.02
C MET A 4 4.62 -2.24 14.55
N VAL A 5 5.40 -2.84 13.64
CA VAL A 5 5.16 -2.83 12.20
C VAL A 5 4.73 -4.22 11.76
N ALA A 6 3.44 -4.39 11.43
CA ALA A 6 2.92 -5.60 10.82
C ALA A 6 3.15 -5.55 9.30
N GLY A 7 3.69 -6.61 8.71
CA GLY A 7 4.15 -6.62 7.32
C GLY A 7 5.58 -6.08 7.13
N ALA A 8 6.41 -6.14 8.19
CA ALA A 8 7.75 -5.55 8.24
C ALA A 8 8.74 -6.06 7.19
N SER A 9 8.51 -7.22 6.56
CA SER A 9 9.36 -7.76 5.50
C SER A 9 8.92 -7.37 4.08
N GLY A 10 7.81 -6.67 3.93
CA GLY A 10 7.31 -6.18 2.65
C GLY A 10 8.04 -4.93 2.15
N VAL A 11 7.66 -4.46 0.95
CA VAL A 11 8.28 -3.31 0.26
C VAL A 11 8.25 -2.05 1.13
N VAL A 12 7.08 -1.68 1.66
CA VAL A 12 6.93 -0.53 2.57
C VAL A 12 7.47 -0.86 3.96
N GLY A 13 7.18 -2.07 4.49
CA GLY A 13 7.52 -2.46 5.86
C GLY A 13 9.01 -2.45 6.16
N THR A 14 9.84 -2.90 5.23
CA THR A 14 11.31 -2.89 5.37
C THR A 14 11.84 -1.45 5.48
N GLN A 15 11.39 -0.57 4.59
CA GLN A 15 11.80 0.83 4.57
C GLN A 15 11.28 1.59 5.79
N LEU A 16 10.02 1.36 6.18
CA LEU A 16 9.41 1.95 7.37
C LEU A 16 10.15 1.55 8.65
N THR A 17 10.43 0.25 8.81
CA THR A 17 11.17 -0.27 9.97
C THR A 17 12.54 0.39 10.10
N ALA A 18 13.27 0.54 8.98
CA ALA A 18 14.56 1.20 8.97
C ALA A 18 14.45 2.70 9.32
N LYS A 19 13.46 3.41 8.76
CA LYS A 19 13.23 4.84 9.03
C LYS A 19 12.83 5.08 10.49
N LEU A 20 11.92 4.28 11.05
CA LEU A 20 11.50 4.36 12.45
C LEU A 20 12.68 4.16 13.43
N ARG A 21 13.52 3.15 13.17
CA ARG A 21 14.72 2.89 13.99
C ARG A 21 15.74 4.04 13.92
N ARG A 22 15.95 4.60 12.74
CA ARG A 22 16.82 5.79 12.56
C ARG A 22 16.29 7.01 13.28
N ALA A 23 14.97 7.15 13.38
CA ALA A 23 14.32 8.22 14.16
C ALA A 23 14.30 7.97 15.67
N GLY A 24 14.94 6.89 16.16
CA GLY A 24 15.07 6.59 17.59
C GLY A 24 13.86 5.91 18.21
N HIS A 25 12.96 5.33 17.40
CA HIS A 25 11.85 4.53 17.91
C HIS A 25 12.30 3.09 18.22
N ASP A 26 11.69 2.51 19.25
CA ASP A 26 11.81 1.07 19.57
C ASP A 26 10.80 0.30 18.69
N VAL A 27 11.30 -0.52 17.75
CA VAL A 27 10.48 -1.11 16.70
C VAL A 27 10.42 -2.63 16.82
N THR A 28 9.20 -3.13 17.05
CA THR A 28 8.86 -4.55 16.94
C THR A 28 8.47 -4.84 15.48
N ALA A 29 9.39 -5.44 14.73
CA ALA A 29 9.13 -5.87 13.35
C ALA A 29 8.38 -7.22 13.36
N ALA A 30 7.22 -7.28 12.67
CA ALA A 30 6.36 -8.46 12.64
C ALA A 30 6.05 -8.88 11.20
N SER A 31 6.36 -10.12 10.88
CA SER A 31 6.03 -10.80 9.63
C SER A 31 6.13 -12.31 9.81
N ILE A 32 5.65 -13.07 8.83
CA ILE A 32 5.72 -14.55 8.87
C ILE A 32 7.17 -15.02 9.01
N SER A 33 8.11 -14.41 8.29
CA SER A 33 9.54 -14.73 8.36
C SER A 33 10.18 -14.39 9.72
N LEU A 34 9.54 -13.52 10.49
CA LEU A 34 9.96 -13.12 11.85
C LEU A 34 9.15 -13.85 12.95
N GLY A 35 8.37 -14.86 12.58
CA GLY A 35 7.61 -15.69 13.52
C GLY A 35 6.25 -15.14 13.91
N VAL A 36 5.77 -14.06 13.28
CA VAL A 36 4.47 -13.44 13.53
C VAL A 36 3.56 -13.63 12.32
N ASP A 37 2.46 -14.34 12.50
CA ASP A 37 1.47 -14.60 11.47
C ASP A 37 0.13 -13.97 11.89
N THR A 38 -0.27 -12.93 11.17
CA THR A 38 -1.50 -12.17 11.46
C THR A 38 -2.77 -12.95 11.14
N VAL A 39 -2.72 -13.94 10.25
CA VAL A 39 -3.87 -14.78 9.88
C VAL A 39 -4.15 -15.83 10.94
N THR A 40 -3.11 -16.55 11.39
CA THR A 40 -3.27 -17.58 12.44
C THR A 40 -3.20 -17.03 13.86
N GLY A 41 -2.74 -15.79 14.04
CA GLY A 41 -2.49 -15.18 15.33
C GLY A 41 -1.19 -15.63 16.00
N ARG A 42 -0.41 -16.53 15.37
CA ARG A 42 0.83 -17.02 15.95
C ARG A 42 1.82 -15.87 16.19
N GLY A 43 2.32 -15.75 17.42
CA GLY A 43 3.29 -14.73 17.84
C GLY A 43 2.74 -13.31 17.94
N LEU A 44 1.48 -13.07 17.56
CA LEU A 44 0.90 -11.74 17.44
C LEU A 44 0.74 -11.04 18.80
N GLU A 45 0.24 -11.74 19.81
CA GLU A 45 0.07 -11.19 21.15
C GLU A 45 1.40 -10.74 21.75
N ALA A 46 2.41 -11.59 21.66
CA ALA A 46 3.75 -11.28 22.17
C ALA A 46 4.39 -10.08 21.41
N ALA A 47 4.21 -10.03 20.09
CA ALA A 47 4.72 -8.93 19.27
C ALA A 47 3.99 -7.61 19.54
N MET A 48 2.70 -7.63 19.88
CA MET A 48 1.91 -6.45 20.19
C MET A 48 2.17 -5.90 21.59
N ALA A 49 2.57 -6.76 22.53
CA ALA A 49 2.72 -6.41 23.94
C ALA A 49 3.69 -5.24 24.17
N GLY A 50 3.25 -4.25 24.94
CA GLY A 50 4.04 -3.09 25.34
C GLY A 50 4.29 -2.07 24.22
N ASN A 51 3.75 -2.24 23.02
CA ASN A 51 3.76 -1.21 21.99
C ASN A 51 2.68 -0.16 22.24
N GLU A 52 2.93 1.05 21.78
CA GLU A 52 2.02 2.20 21.86
C GLU A 52 1.23 2.39 20.55
N VAL A 53 1.89 2.09 19.43
CA VAL A 53 1.37 2.25 18.08
C VAL A 53 1.55 0.95 17.31
N VAL A 54 0.58 0.61 16.47
CA VAL A 54 0.73 -0.43 15.45
C VAL A 54 0.56 0.19 14.07
N ILE A 55 1.45 -0.17 13.15
CA ILE A 55 1.38 0.22 11.74
C ILE A 55 1.19 -1.04 10.92
N ASP A 56 0.00 -1.19 10.34
CA ASP A 56 -0.38 -2.32 9.50
C ASP A 56 -0.10 -1.99 8.03
N VAL A 57 0.99 -2.53 7.52
CA VAL A 57 1.37 -2.50 6.10
C VAL A 57 1.36 -3.92 5.50
N THR A 58 0.52 -4.80 6.07
CA THR A 58 0.34 -6.16 5.53
C THR A 58 -0.34 -6.12 4.17
N ASN A 59 0.00 -7.09 3.31
CA ASN A 59 -0.66 -7.27 2.02
C ASN A 59 -0.87 -8.77 1.74
N ALA A 60 -1.89 -9.08 0.94
CA ALA A 60 -2.14 -10.43 0.47
C ALA A 60 -1.06 -10.87 -0.52
N ALA A 61 -0.76 -12.17 -0.56
CA ALA A 61 0.21 -12.73 -1.49
C ALA A 61 -0.34 -12.83 -2.94
N SER A 62 -1.67 -12.89 -3.09
CA SER A 62 -2.37 -12.91 -4.38
C SER A 62 -3.45 -11.84 -4.40
N PHE A 63 -3.74 -11.27 -5.58
CA PHE A 63 -4.71 -10.18 -5.76
C PHE A 63 -5.97 -10.61 -6.53
N GLY A 64 -5.93 -11.75 -7.23
CA GLY A 64 -6.95 -12.16 -8.21
C GLY A 64 -7.91 -13.24 -7.73
N ASP A 65 -7.99 -13.53 -6.43
CA ASP A 65 -8.88 -14.56 -5.89
C ASP A 65 -9.46 -14.19 -4.51
N SER A 66 -10.40 -15.01 -4.02
CA SER A 66 -11.01 -14.83 -2.70
C SER A 66 -10.01 -14.89 -1.53
N SER A 67 -8.76 -15.29 -1.76
CA SER A 67 -7.73 -15.38 -0.72
C SER A 67 -7.36 -14.01 -0.15
N ALA A 68 -7.38 -12.95 -0.97
CA ALA A 68 -7.17 -11.58 -0.52
C ALA A 68 -8.25 -11.14 0.47
N PHE A 69 -9.52 -11.45 0.17
CA PHE A 69 -10.64 -11.14 1.05
C PHE A 69 -10.51 -11.83 2.41
N ASP A 70 -10.23 -13.15 2.41
CA ASP A 70 -10.07 -13.92 3.64
C ASP A 70 -8.83 -13.48 4.43
N PHE A 71 -7.74 -13.13 3.74
CA PHE A 71 -6.54 -12.58 4.35
C PHE A 71 -6.85 -11.28 5.09
N PHE A 72 -7.35 -10.25 4.40
CA PHE A 72 -7.59 -8.93 5.03
C PHE A 72 -8.66 -9.02 6.11
N ARG A 73 -9.73 -9.78 5.90
CA ARG A 73 -10.75 -9.98 6.92
C ARG A 73 -10.20 -10.60 8.19
N THR A 74 -9.38 -11.64 8.06
CA THR A 74 -8.87 -12.42 9.21
C THR A 74 -7.72 -11.70 9.89
N SER A 75 -6.71 -11.25 9.13
CA SER A 75 -5.55 -10.55 9.68
C SER A 75 -5.95 -9.26 10.40
N THR A 76 -6.85 -8.46 9.80
CA THR A 76 -7.32 -7.23 10.43
C THR A 76 -8.08 -7.48 11.74
N LYS A 77 -8.98 -8.49 11.77
CA LYS A 77 -9.66 -8.87 13.01
C LYS A 77 -8.68 -9.26 14.12
N ASN A 78 -7.69 -10.09 13.79
CA ASN A 78 -6.68 -10.54 14.75
C ASN A 78 -5.80 -9.37 15.24
N LEU A 79 -5.36 -8.49 14.32
CA LEU A 79 -4.59 -7.30 14.65
C LEU A 79 -5.38 -6.34 15.57
N LEU A 80 -6.65 -6.07 15.26
CA LEU A 80 -7.51 -5.22 16.07
C LEU A 80 -7.79 -5.82 17.46
N ALA A 81 -7.99 -7.14 17.56
CA ALA A 81 -8.16 -7.83 18.82
C ALA A 81 -6.90 -7.75 19.69
N ALA A 82 -5.72 -8.02 19.09
CA ALA A 82 -4.45 -7.89 19.79
C ALA A 82 -4.17 -6.43 20.22
N ALA A 83 -4.48 -5.46 19.36
CA ALA A 83 -4.36 -4.04 19.65
C ALA A 83 -5.29 -3.61 20.80
N ALA A 84 -6.46 -4.24 20.92
CA ALA A 84 -7.37 -4.02 22.05
C ALA A 84 -6.76 -4.49 23.36
N CYS A 85 -6.25 -5.71 23.40
CA CYS A 85 -5.63 -6.30 24.60
C CYS A 85 -4.39 -5.53 25.05
N ALA A 86 -3.59 -5.02 24.10
CA ALA A 86 -2.38 -4.26 24.37
C ALA A 86 -2.61 -2.76 24.67
N ASN A 87 -3.86 -2.27 24.61
CA ASN A 87 -4.22 -0.85 24.76
C ASN A 87 -3.47 0.08 23.79
N ILE A 88 -3.32 -0.34 22.52
CA ILE A 88 -2.72 0.46 21.48
C ILE A 88 -3.45 1.79 21.36
N ARG A 89 -2.72 2.90 21.40
CA ARG A 89 -3.27 4.26 21.34
C ARG A 89 -3.48 4.78 19.91
N HIS A 90 -2.81 4.19 18.91
CA HIS A 90 -2.95 4.57 17.52
C HIS A 90 -2.76 3.34 16.60
N TYR A 91 -3.80 3.00 15.85
CA TYR A 91 -3.76 1.99 14.80
C TYR A 91 -3.64 2.69 13.45
N LEU A 92 -2.48 2.58 12.79
CA LEU A 92 -2.25 3.05 11.43
C LEU A 92 -2.41 1.89 10.45
N ALA A 93 -3.12 2.10 9.35
CA ALA A 93 -3.25 1.10 8.30
C ALA A 93 -2.93 1.70 6.94
N LEU A 94 -2.18 0.98 6.12
CA LEU A 94 -1.96 1.32 4.73
C LEU A 94 -3.06 0.73 3.86
N SER A 95 -3.72 1.58 3.08
CA SER A 95 -4.71 1.23 2.08
C SER A 95 -4.38 1.86 0.72
N VAL A 96 -5.30 1.84 -0.22
CA VAL A 96 -5.08 2.25 -1.61
C VAL A 96 -6.11 3.29 -2.03
N VAL A 97 -5.67 4.34 -2.73
CA VAL A 97 -6.55 5.28 -3.42
C VAL A 97 -7.39 4.53 -4.45
N GLY A 98 -8.66 4.88 -4.58
CA GLY A 98 -9.61 4.19 -5.45
C GLY A 98 -10.40 3.06 -4.77
N THR A 99 -10.03 2.64 -3.55
CA THR A 99 -10.69 1.54 -2.82
C THR A 99 -12.21 1.60 -2.84
N PRO A 100 -12.92 2.74 -2.60
CA PRO A 100 -14.38 2.74 -2.60
C PRO A 100 -15.01 2.67 -3.98
N TYR A 101 -14.26 2.91 -5.04
CA TYR A 101 -14.77 2.98 -6.41
C TYR A 101 -14.51 1.70 -7.22
N LEU A 102 -13.56 0.87 -6.78
CA LEU A 102 -13.11 -0.33 -7.50
C LEU A 102 -13.53 -1.62 -6.78
N VAL A 103 -14.65 -1.61 -6.05
CA VAL A 103 -15.12 -2.74 -5.23
C VAL A 103 -15.56 -3.98 -6.03
N GLU A 104 -15.69 -3.88 -7.34
CA GLU A 104 -15.86 -5.04 -8.23
C GLU A 104 -14.61 -5.91 -8.29
N SER A 105 -13.43 -5.32 -8.14
CA SER A 105 -12.18 -6.04 -7.95
C SER A 105 -12.14 -6.76 -6.61
N ASP A 106 -11.72 -8.02 -6.62
CA ASP A 106 -11.54 -8.81 -5.39
C ASP A 106 -10.55 -8.17 -4.42
N TYR A 107 -9.47 -7.61 -4.94
CA TYR A 107 -8.47 -6.92 -4.14
C TYR A 107 -9.00 -5.64 -3.47
N PHE A 108 -9.61 -4.75 -4.25
CA PHE A 108 -10.14 -3.49 -3.70
C PHE A 108 -11.32 -3.73 -2.76
N ARG A 109 -12.16 -4.74 -3.05
CA ARG A 109 -13.21 -5.19 -2.12
C ARG A 109 -12.62 -5.70 -0.80
N ALA A 110 -11.51 -6.44 -0.85
CA ALA A 110 -10.80 -6.91 0.34
C ALA A 110 -10.20 -5.75 1.15
N LYS A 111 -9.64 -4.74 0.48
CA LYS A 111 -9.16 -3.50 1.11
C LYS A 111 -10.31 -2.71 1.75
N MET A 112 -11.47 -2.61 1.11
CA MET A 112 -12.66 -1.99 1.69
C MET A 112 -13.10 -2.72 2.96
N VAL A 113 -13.02 -4.06 3.00
CA VAL A 113 -13.31 -4.83 4.22
C VAL A 113 -12.32 -4.50 5.34
N GLN A 114 -11.04 -4.37 5.04
CA GLN A 114 -10.03 -3.94 6.01
C GLN A 114 -10.40 -2.57 6.61
N GLU A 115 -10.64 -1.57 5.76
CA GLU A 115 -11.00 -0.21 6.19
C GLU A 115 -12.27 -0.21 7.06
N ASN A 116 -13.31 -0.90 6.61
CA ASN A 116 -14.58 -0.99 7.34
C ASN A 116 -14.41 -1.64 8.73
N LEU A 117 -13.59 -2.69 8.85
CA LEU A 117 -13.29 -3.31 10.14
C LEU A 117 -12.56 -2.36 11.09
N ILE A 118 -11.60 -1.59 10.56
CA ILE A 118 -10.86 -0.60 11.34
C ILE A 118 -11.80 0.50 11.83
N CYS A 119 -12.59 1.10 10.95
CA CYS A 119 -13.57 2.14 11.31
C CYS A 119 -14.60 1.63 12.34
N ALA A 120 -15.15 0.43 12.11
CA ALA A 120 -16.15 -0.17 13.00
C ALA A 120 -15.58 -0.58 14.36
N SER A 121 -14.25 -0.69 14.51
CA SER A 121 -13.63 -1.09 15.76
C SER A 121 -13.76 -0.06 16.88
N GLY A 122 -14.07 1.19 16.54
CA GLY A 122 -14.12 2.32 17.48
C GLY A 122 -12.77 2.69 18.08
N ARG A 123 -11.66 2.11 17.61
CA ARG A 123 -10.32 2.39 18.12
C ARG A 123 -9.74 3.67 17.52
N PRO A 124 -8.87 4.38 18.25
CA PRO A 124 -8.11 5.50 17.67
C PRO A 124 -7.29 5.02 16.46
N HIS A 125 -7.60 5.50 15.27
CA HIS A 125 -6.97 5.04 14.03
C HIS A 125 -6.71 6.15 13.04
N THR A 126 -5.85 5.86 12.07
CA THR A 126 -5.67 6.62 10.83
C THR A 126 -5.47 5.62 9.69
N ILE A 127 -6.24 5.76 8.61
CA ILE A 127 -6.06 4.96 7.40
C ILE A 127 -5.34 5.84 6.38
N LEU A 128 -4.15 5.41 5.96
CA LEU A 128 -3.41 6.04 4.87
C LEU A 128 -3.73 5.33 3.56
N ARG A 129 -4.45 5.98 2.64
CA ARG A 129 -4.55 5.52 1.27
C ARG A 129 -3.39 6.10 0.45
N SER A 130 -2.55 5.24 -0.11
CA SER A 130 -1.54 5.65 -1.08
C SER A 130 -2.05 5.45 -2.50
N THR A 131 -1.56 6.24 -3.42
CA THR A 131 -1.64 5.92 -4.85
C THR A 131 -0.73 4.73 -5.17
N GLN A 132 -0.73 4.27 -6.41
CA GLN A 132 0.08 3.13 -6.89
C GLN A 132 1.56 3.42 -6.68
N PHE A 133 2.33 2.37 -6.37
CA PHE A 133 3.78 2.51 -6.15
C PHE A 133 4.56 2.40 -7.45
N TYR A 134 5.67 3.15 -7.56
CA TYR A 134 6.65 2.96 -8.63
C TYR A 134 7.17 1.51 -8.67
N GLU A 135 7.32 0.87 -7.51
CA GLU A 135 7.76 -0.51 -7.35
C GLU A 135 6.81 -1.55 -7.99
N PHE A 136 5.59 -1.16 -8.33
CA PHE A 136 4.60 -2.02 -8.99
C PHE A 136 4.41 -1.74 -10.49
N ILE A 137 5.20 -0.84 -11.10
CA ILE A 137 5.08 -0.54 -12.54
C ILE A 137 5.35 -1.80 -13.38
N SER A 138 6.32 -2.64 -12.99
CA SER A 138 6.57 -3.91 -13.68
C SER A 138 5.35 -4.83 -13.64
N GLY A 139 4.69 -4.94 -12.49
CA GLY A 139 3.45 -5.73 -12.37
C GLY A 139 2.30 -5.19 -13.21
N LEU A 140 2.21 -3.86 -13.37
CA LEU A 140 1.23 -3.24 -14.27
C LEU A 140 1.53 -3.60 -15.75
N ILE A 141 2.80 -3.65 -16.14
CA ILE A 141 3.25 -4.07 -17.46
C ILE A 141 2.89 -5.53 -17.70
N ASP A 142 3.10 -6.40 -16.72
CA ASP A 142 2.77 -7.82 -16.82
C ASP A 142 1.26 -8.06 -17.00
N ILE A 143 0.41 -7.28 -16.33
CA ILE A 143 -1.05 -7.33 -16.50
C ILE A 143 -1.47 -6.93 -17.92
N GLY A 144 -0.81 -5.93 -18.52
CA GLY A 144 -1.10 -5.43 -19.86
C GLY A 144 -0.47 -6.26 -21.00
N ALA A 145 0.29 -7.31 -20.69
CA ALA A 145 1.03 -8.07 -21.69
C ALA A 145 0.11 -8.93 -22.56
N ASP A 146 0.13 -8.69 -23.87
CA ASP A 146 -0.57 -9.48 -24.90
C ASP A 146 0.45 -9.84 -26.01
N GLY A 147 1.17 -10.94 -25.80
CA GLY A 147 2.31 -11.32 -26.64
C GLY A 147 3.43 -10.27 -26.60
N ASP A 148 3.82 -9.76 -27.77
CA ASP A 148 4.87 -8.75 -27.90
C ASP A 148 4.36 -7.30 -27.76
N VAL A 149 3.09 -7.09 -27.44
CA VAL A 149 2.45 -5.78 -27.31
C VAL A 149 1.91 -5.60 -25.90
N LEU A 150 2.01 -4.39 -25.36
CA LEU A 150 1.35 -4.02 -24.11
C LEU A 150 0.07 -3.25 -24.41
N ARG A 151 -1.05 -3.72 -23.87
CA ARG A 151 -2.35 -3.05 -23.93
C ARG A 151 -2.69 -2.53 -22.55
N LEU A 152 -2.87 -1.22 -22.41
CA LEU A 152 -3.11 -0.58 -21.12
C LEU A 152 -4.32 0.37 -21.19
N PRO A 153 -5.12 0.49 -20.12
CA PRO A 153 -6.27 1.38 -20.12
C PRO A 153 -5.87 2.85 -20.11
N PRO A 154 -6.69 3.75 -20.70
CA PRO A 154 -6.44 5.20 -20.72
C PRO A 154 -6.86 5.84 -19.39
N ALA A 155 -6.13 5.61 -18.31
CA ALA A 155 -6.43 6.23 -17.02
C ALA A 155 -5.23 7.03 -16.50
N ALA A 156 -5.53 8.10 -15.77
CA ALA A 156 -4.52 8.90 -15.09
C ALA A 156 -4.18 8.30 -13.72
N MET A 157 -2.91 8.37 -13.34
CA MET A 157 -2.41 7.98 -12.02
C MET A 157 -1.35 8.97 -11.51
N ARG A 158 -1.15 9.01 -10.20
CA ARG A 158 -0.08 9.80 -9.56
C ARG A 158 0.78 8.88 -8.69
N PRO A 159 1.57 7.99 -9.29
CA PRO A 159 2.28 6.96 -8.54
C PRO A 159 3.33 7.56 -7.61
N VAL A 160 3.62 6.85 -6.53
CA VAL A 160 4.45 7.30 -5.40
C VAL A 160 5.52 6.25 -5.08
N ALA A 161 6.67 6.67 -4.60
CA ALA A 161 7.68 5.75 -4.08
C ALA A 161 7.23 5.13 -2.74
N ALA A 162 7.43 3.83 -2.55
CA ALA A 162 7.18 3.17 -1.28
C ALA A 162 7.99 3.79 -0.12
N GLY A 163 9.17 4.34 -0.44
CA GLY A 163 10.01 5.08 0.51
C GLY A 163 9.39 6.35 1.05
N ASP A 164 8.63 7.09 0.22
CA ASP A 164 7.92 8.29 0.62
C ASP A 164 6.67 7.95 1.45
N VAL A 165 5.96 6.88 1.09
CA VAL A 165 4.85 6.35 1.91
C VAL A 165 5.35 5.93 3.29
N ALA A 166 6.49 5.25 3.37
CA ALA A 166 7.12 4.90 4.64
C ALA A 166 7.54 6.13 5.45
N ALA A 167 8.01 7.20 4.79
CA ALA A 167 8.34 8.46 5.46
C ALA A 167 7.09 9.14 6.03
N PHE A 168 6.00 9.17 5.28
CA PHE A 168 4.76 9.77 5.75
C PHE A 168 4.09 8.94 6.87
N LEU A 169 4.17 7.60 6.84
CA LEU A 169 3.76 6.76 7.96
C LEU A 169 4.58 7.03 9.24
N LEU A 170 5.88 7.29 9.11
CA LEU A 170 6.72 7.72 10.23
C LEU A 170 6.25 9.05 10.83
N GLU A 171 5.86 10.02 10.00
CA GLU A 171 5.33 11.32 10.46
C GLU A 171 3.99 11.17 11.18
N LEU A 172 3.10 10.31 10.68
CA LEU A 172 1.79 10.06 11.26
C LEU A 172 1.84 9.30 12.59
N ALA A 173 2.82 8.41 12.77
CA ALA A 173 2.88 7.49 13.91
C ALA A 173 2.90 8.18 15.30
N PRO A 174 3.67 9.27 15.55
CA PRO A 174 3.65 9.97 16.83
C PRO A 174 2.42 10.88 17.01
N GLY A 175 1.72 11.18 15.93
CA GLY A 175 0.61 12.14 15.91
C GLY A 175 -0.65 11.67 16.64
N THR A 176 -1.62 12.57 16.70
CA THR A 176 -2.98 12.25 17.15
C THR A 176 -3.68 11.43 16.06
N PRO A 177 -4.34 10.32 16.41
CA PRO A 177 -5.15 9.57 15.44
C PRO A 177 -6.20 10.48 14.79
N VAL A 178 -6.28 10.45 13.46
CA VAL A 178 -7.22 11.30 12.70
C VAL A 178 -8.66 10.82 12.86
N GLY A 179 -8.86 9.52 13.08
CA GLY A 179 -10.18 8.88 13.12
C GLY A 179 -10.82 8.76 11.73
N ASP A 180 -10.03 8.94 10.68
CA ASP A 180 -10.49 9.02 9.30
C ASP A 180 -9.36 8.60 8.34
N ILE A 181 -9.59 8.82 7.06
CA ILE A 181 -8.68 8.52 5.94
C ILE A 181 -7.87 9.78 5.62
N VAL A 182 -6.57 9.58 5.40
CA VAL A 182 -5.66 10.55 4.77
C VAL A 182 -5.09 9.92 3.50
N GLU A 183 -4.71 10.74 2.53
CA GLU A 183 -4.21 10.25 1.24
C GLU A 183 -2.81 10.79 0.94
N ILE A 184 -2.02 10.00 0.21
CA ILE A 184 -0.71 10.39 -0.32
C ILE A 184 -0.61 9.98 -1.80
N GLY A 185 -0.07 10.87 -2.61
CA GLY A 185 0.26 10.60 -4.01
C GLY A 185 1.62 11.16 -4.41
N GLY A 186 2.15 10.69 -5.52
CA GLY A 186 3.42 11.19 -6.07
C GLY A 186 3.32 12.66 -6.54
N PRO A 187 4.46 13.29 -6.84
CA PRO A 187 4.50 14.68 -7.30
C PRO A 187 3.99 14.85 -8.72
N GLU A 188 4.04 13.77 -9.53
CA GLU A 188 3.80 13.81 -10.98
C GLU A 188 2.57 12.96 -11.34
N GLN A 189 1.81 13.42 -12.32
CA GLN A 189 0.68 12.69 -12.90
C GLN A 189 1.06 12.16 -14.28
N PHE A 190 0.70 10.91 -14.56
CA PHE A 190 0.95 10.21 -15.81
C PHE A 190 -0.31 9.49 -16.29
N GLY A 191 -0.41 9.26 -17.60
CA GLY A 191 -1.22 8.19 -18.13
C GLY A 191 -0.59 6.82 -17.79
N ILE A 192 -1.41 5.80 -17.59
CA ILE A 192 -0.88 4.43 -17.36
C ILE A 192 0.01 3.98 -18.50
N ASP A 193 -0.37 4.27 -19.73
CA ASP A 193 0.40 3.99 -20.94
C ASP A 193 1.69 4.84 -21.04
N GLU A 194 1.65 6.07 -20.57
CA GLU A 194 2.81 6.97 -20.54
C GLU A 194 3.89 6.46 -19.58
N ILE A 195 3.51 6.15 -18.33
CA ILE A 195 4.47 5.65 -17.35
C ILE A 195 5.06 4.30 -17.77
N ALA A 196 4.26 3.43 -18.42
CA ALA A 196 4.75 2.18 -18.96
C ALA A 196 5.81 2.40 -20.04
N ARG A 197 5.60 3.34 -20.99
CA ARG A 197 6.62 3.69 -22.01
C ARG A 197 7.90 4.21 -21.39
N ILE A 198 7.81 5.08 -20.39
CA ILE A 198 9.00 5.60 -19.67
C ILE A 198 9.76 4.46 -19.01
N TYR A 199 9.05 3.58 -18.30
CA TYR A 199 9.66 2.44 -17.60
C TYR A 199 10.31 1.44 -18.56
N LEU A 200 9.64 1.09 -19.66
CA LEU A 200 10.19 0.20 -20.70
C LEU A 200 11.45 0.81 -21.32
N ALA A 201 11.41 2.09 -21.67
CA ALA A 201 12.58 2.78 -22.25
C ALA A 201 13.77 2.77 -21.29
N ALA A 202 13.55 2.98 -19.99
CA ALA A 202 14.59 2.92 -18.98
C ALA A 202 15.19 1.51 -18.80
N ASN A 203 14.42 0.46 -19.10
CA ASN A 203 14.87 -0.94 -19.04
C ASN A 203 15.26 -1.53 -20.39
N GLU A 204 15.46 -0.70 -21.43
CA GLU A 204 15.83 -1.11 -22.79
C GLU A 204 14.83 -2.09 -23.45
N ASP A 205 13.58 -2.11 -22.97
CA ASP A 205 12.51 -2.94 -23.51
C ASP A 205 11.82 -2.22 -24.69
N GLN A 206 11.78 -2.87 -25.86
CA GLN A 206 11.28 -2.32 -27.11
C GLN A 206 9.81 -2.65 -27.40
N ARG A 207 9.10 -3.30 -26.46
CA ARG A 207 7.69 -3.66 -26.68
C ARG A 207 6.83 -2.41 -26.91
N PRO A 208 6.00 -2.40 -27.95
CA PRO A 208 5.09 -1.29 -28.21
C PRO A 208 3.97 -1.25 -27.16
N VAL A 209 3.60 -0.04 -26.72
CA VAL A 209 2.49 0.20 -25.79
C VAL A 209 1.32 0.78 -26.57
N THR A 210 0.17 0.10 -26.51
CA THR A 210 -1.10 0.53 -27.09
C THR A 210 -2.08 0.88 -25.96
N THR A 211 -2.73 2.03 -26.10
CA THR A 211 -3.83 2.44 -25.22
C THR A 211 -5.10 1.74 -25.69
N ASP A 212 -5.73 0.96 -24.81
CA ASP A 212 -6.93 0.20 -25.13
C ASP A 212 -7.98 0.36 -23.99
N PRO A 213 -9.11 1.06 -24.25
CA PRO A 213 -10.15 1.25 -23.25
C PRO A 213 -10.83 -0.06 -22.80
N GLY A 214 -10.72 -1.14 -23.58
CA GLY A 214 -11.28 -2.45 -23.24
C GLY A 214 -10.45 -3.26 -22.25
N VAL A 215 -9.27 -2.76 -21.85
CA VAL A 215 -8.40 -3.45 -20.88
C VAL A 215 -8.80 -3.10 -19.47
N SER A 216 -9.04 -4.12 -18.66
CA SER A 216 -9.37 -3.98 -17.24
C SER A 216 -8.12 -3.75 -16.39
N TYR A 217 -8.30 -3.00 -15.31
CA TYR A 217 -7.33 -2.83 -14.23
C TYR A 217 -7.83 -3.60 -12.99
N PHE A 218 -7.12 -4.66 -12.61
CA PHE A 218 -7.60 -5.58 -11.56
C PHE A 218 -9.04 -6.04 -11.78
N ASP A 219 -9.35 -6.48 -13.00
CA ASP A 219 -10.66 -6.98 -13.45
C ASP A 219 -11.79 -5.93 -13.47
N VAL A 220 -11.48 -4.63 -13.32
CA VAL A 220 -12.44 -3.52 -13.36
C VAL A 220 -12.09 -2.56 -14.49
N GLU A 221 -13.11 -2.10 -15.22
CA GLU A 221 -12.96 -1.02 -16.18
C GLU A 221 -12.76 0.31 -15.44
N LEU A 222 -11.67 1.02 -15.78
CA LEU A 222 -11.38 2.31 -15.16
C LEU A 222 -12.21 3.42 -15.79
N THR A 223 -12.90 4.18 -14.95
CA THR A 223 -13.67 5.35 -15.36
C THR A 223 -13.25 6.58 -14.54
N GLY A 224 -13.07 7.71 -15.22
CA GLY A 224 -12.68 8.98 -14.57
C GLY A 224 -11.31 8.90 -13.88
N ASP A 225 -11.19 9.63 -12.79
CA ASP A 225 -9.93 9.87 -12.06
C ASP A 225 -9.80 9.01 -10.79
N VAL A 226 -10.34 7.78 -10.83
CA VAL A 226 -10.44 6.91 -9.64
C VAL A 226 -9.10 6.50 -9.03
N LEU A 227 -8.00 6.59 -9.79
CA LEU A 227 -6.64 6.32 -9.31
C LEU A 227 -5.89 7.58 -8.86
N LEU A 228 -6.51 8.77 -8.99
CA LEU A 228 -5.95 10.02 -8.50
C LEU A 228 -6.34 10.26 -7.03
N PRO A 229 -5.43 10.79 -6.22
CA PRO A 229 -5.76 11.14 -4.84
C PRO A 229 -6.68 12.37 -4.82
N GLY A 230 -7.47 12.47 -3.75
CA GLY A 230 -8.40 13.59 -3.56
C GLY A 230 -7.70 14.93 -3.27
N VAL A 231 -8.50 15.99 -3.26
CA VAL A 231 -8.02 17.33 -2.90
C VAL A 231 -7.53 17.34 -1.45
N GLY A 232 -6.33 17.86 -1.23
CA GLY A 232 -5.71 17.92 0.09
C GLY A 232 -4.86 16.70 0.45
N ALA A 233 -4.72 15.74 -0.45
CA ALA A 233 -3.77 14.64 -0.29
C ALA A 233 -2.34 15.15 -0.11
N HIS A 234 -1.56 14.47 0.73
CA HIS A 234 -0.13 14.74 0.87
C HIS A 234 0.57 14.46 -0.47
N THR A 235 1.42 15.39 -0.91
CA THR A 235 2.21 15.22 -2.12
C THR A 235 3.63 14.79 -1.73
N ALA A 236 4.01 13.59 -2.16
CA ALA A 236 5.35 13.05 -1.97
C ALA A 236 6.40 13.81 -2.81
N SER A 237 7.68 13.60 -2.52
CA SER A 237 8.75 14.40 -3.12
C SER A 237 9.54 13.68 -4.21
N GLN A 238 9.63 12.35 -4.17
CA GLN A 238 10.44 11.58 -5.11
C GLN A 238 9.76 11.50 -6.48
N THR A 239 10.45 12.02 -7.52
CA THR A 239 9.98 11.93 -8.90
C THR A 239 10.21 10.53 -9.48
N LEU A 240 9.50 10.18 -10.57
CA LEU A 240 9.74 8.93 -11.30
C LEU A 240 11.20 8.84 -11.79
N SER A 241 11.75 9.93 -12.28
CA SER A 241 13.14 9.99 -12.76
C SER A 241 14.13 9.69 -11.66
N ASP A 242 13.96 10.30 -10.48
CA ASP A 242 14.84 10.06 -9.32
C ASP A 242 14.75 8.61 -8.84
N TRP A 243 13.53 8.04 -8.82
CA TRP A 243 13.31 6.65 -8.43
C TRP A 243 13.96 5.66 -9.42
N LEU A 244 13.78 5.87 -10.74
CA LEU A 244 14.42 5.05 -11.77
C LEU A 244 15.94 5.10 -11.67
N PHE A 245 16.51 6.29 -11.50
CA PHE A 245 17.97 6.43 -11.33
C PHE A 245 18.50 5.65 -10.13
N GLN A 246 17.80 5.71 -9.00
CA GLN A 246 18.19 4.97 -7.79
C GLN A 246 18.01 3.46 -7.96
N SER A 247 16.94 3.01 -8.61
CA SER A 247 16.67 1.58 -8.80
C SER A 247 17.65 0.90 -9.77
N MET A 248 18.18 1.65 -10.74
CA MET A 248 19.22 1.15 -11.67
C MET A 248 20.63 1.15 -11.05
N ALA A 249 20.85 1.88 -9.97
CA ALA A 249 22.14 1.98 -9.28
C ALA A 249 22.30 0.97 -8.13
N ALA A 250 21.24 0.24 -7.76
CA ALA A 250 21.18 -0.70 -6.64
C ALA A 250 21.42 -2.14 -7.09
#